data_08f5ac34349d3842e84f6382229ecddd
#
_entry.id   08f5ac34349d3842e84f6382229ecddd
#
_cell.length_a   1.000
_cell.length_b   1.000
_cell.length_c   1.000
_cell.angle_alpha   90.00
_cell.angle_beta   90.00
_cell.angle_gamma   90.00
#
_symmetry.space_group_name_H-M   'P 1'
#
loop_
_entity.id
_entity.type
_entity.pdbx_description
1 polymer ?
#
loop_
_entity_poly.entity_id
_entity_poly.type
_entity_poly.pdbx_seq_one_letter_code
_entity_poly.pdbx_strand_id
1 'polypeptide(L)'
;MHHVKRVLCSLVLAAVATAPAIRGDGMVKPRIRAITGFITIDAKSYASQIQETVTFLSQVRDAVKAAGYDVAGIRISTQPFPQYTRGMNRTDAMAMLRGINDLATTLRFAPNVGPAMVNDTDDTASVDLITDVLADPGNRLNANIIVASDDGIHWKAVRQAARVIKAVGERSPHGQGNFNFGATAMLKPFGPFYPGAWHPGGGPRSFAIGLEAANVVMDVFAREHDPRTAAKTLSDALTVHLRAVEIAAMKAAAGSQWTYAGIDPTPAPGGQSSIGAAIESFIGAPFGSPGTETAAAIITRAVKDVPVKQTGYSGLMIPVLEETTLTRRWTEGTYGLDSILAYSAVCAGGVDTVPLPGDTSEAAIAGIVGDVATLAFKWNKPLAARLLPAPGKKAGEMTEFSGALANAIIQPLPGSSRR
;
A
#
# COMPACT_ATOMS: atom_id res chain seq x y z
N MET A 1 -67.19 9.11 -47.34
CA MET A 1 -65.80 9.29 -47.73
C MET A 1 -64.99 9.43 -46.47
N HIS A 2 -64.47 8.29 -45.91
CA HIS A 2 -63.67 8.29 -44.73
C HIS A 2 -62.22 7.82 -45.06
N HIS A 3 -61.23 8.71 -44.88
CA HIS A 3 -59.83 8.40 -45.02
C HIS A 3 -59.33 7.79 -43.73
N VAL A 4 -58.94 6.50 -43.75
CA VAL A 4 -58.23 5.79 -42.67
C VAL A 4 -56.74 6.01 -42.88
N LYS A 5 -56.09 6.76 -41.98
CA LYS A 5 -54.62 6.86 -41.90
C LYS A 5 -54.03 5.66 -41.17
N ARG A 6 -53.26 4.83 -41.88
CA ARG A 6 -52.47 3.75 -41.31
C ARG A 6 -51.20 4.36 -40.69
N VAL A 7 -51.00 4.20 -39.37
CA VAL A 7 -49.77 4.49 -38.68
C VAL A 7 -48.90 3.24 -38.74
N LEU A 8 -47.79 3.31 -39.45
CA LEU A 8 -46.72 2.30 -39.39
C LEU A 8 -45.92 2.48 -38.10
N CYS A 9 -45.99 1.52 -37.19
CA CYS A 9 -45.12 1.44 -36.02
C CYS A 9 -43.84 0.71 -36.42
N SER A 10 -42.72 1.45 -36.61
CA SER A 10 -41.41 0.85 -36.87
C SER A 10 -40.81 0.38 -35.55
N LEU A 11 -40.74 -0.95 -35.34
CA LEU A 11 -39.94 -1.54 -34.25
C LEU A 11 -38.46 -1.41 -34.58
N VAL A 12 -37.75 -0.56 -33.84
CA VAL A 12 -36.29 -0.54 -33.84
C VAL A 12 -35.81 -1.65 -32.88
N LEU A 13 -35.38 -2.78 -33.44
CA LEU A 13 -34.62 -3.79 -32.70
C LEU A 13 -33.24 -3.21 -32.40
N ALA A 14 -33.00 -2.82 -31.15
CA ALA A 14 -31.66 -2.54 -30.66
C ALA A 14 -30.89 -3.87 -30.55
N ALA A 15 -29.97 -4.10 -31.46
CA ALA A 15 -29.00 -5.19 -31.36
C ALA A 15 -28.06 -4.88 -30.18
N VAL A 16 -28.25 -5.57 -29.05
CA VAL A 16 -27.27 -5.59 -27.97
C VAL A 16 -26.07 -6.36 -28.50
N ALA A 17 -25.02 -5.65 -28.88
CA ALA A 17 -23.75 -6.22 -29.21
C ALA A 17 -23.18 -6.81 -27.91
N THR A 18 -23.27 -8.13 -27.73
CA THR A 18 -22.55 -8.86 -26.68
C THR A 18 -21.07 -8.78 -27.03
N ALA A 19 -20.32 -7.98 -26.26
CA ALA A 19 -18.87 -8.02 -26.31
C ALA A 19 -18.39 -9.47 -26.05
N PRO A 20 -17.42 -9.98 -26.83
CA PRO A 20 -16.92 -11.34 -26.61
C PRO A 20 -16.38 -11.43 -25.19
N ALA A 21 -16.87 -12.41 -24.42
CA ALA A 21 -16.31 -12.74 -23.11
C ALA A 21 -14.85 -13.16 -23.34
N ILE A 22 -13.91 -12.34 -22.83
CA ILE A 22 -12.49 -12.71 -22.81
C ILE A 22 -12.38 -13.94 -21.91
N ARG A 23 -12.19 -15.11 -22.50
CA ARG A 23 -11.94 -16.35 -21.74
C ARG A 23 -10.59 -16.25 -21.09
N GLY A 24 -10.55 -16.24 -19.74
CA GLY A 24 -9.33 -16.20 -18.95
C GLY A 24 -8.49 -17.48 -18.93
N ASP A 25 -8.75 -18.44 -19.81
CA ASP A 25 -8.01 -19.69 -19.87
C ASP A 25 -6.64 -19.43 -20.54
N GLY A 26 -5.60 -19.44 -19.72
CA GLY A 26 -4.20 -19.17 -20.13
C GLY A 26 -3.60 -17.85 -19.64
N MET A 27 -4.38 -16.96 -19.02
CA MET A 27 -3.84 -15.72 -18.44
C MET A 27 -3.21 -15.99 -17.06
N VAL A 28 -2.08 -15.33 -16.80
CA VAL A 28 -1.40 -15.40 -15.50
C VAL A 28 -2.29 -14.76 -14.43
N LYS A 29 -2.65 -15.52 -13.40
CA LYS A 29 -3.50 -15.04 -12.32
C LYS A 29 -2.70 -14.24 -11.28
N PRO A 30 -3.20 -13.09 -10.83
CA PRO A 30 -2.60 -12.40 -9.69
C PRO A 30 -2.85 -13.18 -8.41
N ARG A 31 -2.01 -12.93 -7.41
CA ARG A 31 -2.23 -13.33 -6.03
C ARG A 31 -2.94 -12.21 -5.27
N ILE A 32 -3.71 -12.54 -4.27
CA ILE A 32 -4.25 -11.55 -3.33
C ILE A 32 -3.23 -11.34 -2.20
N ARG A 33 -2.67 -10.14 -2.11
CA ARG A 33 -1.69 -9.77 -1.07
C ARG A 33 -2.30 -9.82 0.32
N ALA A 34 -3.50 -9.24 0.44
CA ALA A 34 -4.18 -9.18 1.72
C ALA A 34 -5.70 -9.00 1.57
N ILE A 35 -6.43 -9.56 2.53
CA ILE A 35 -7.79 -9.16 2.86
C ILE A 35 -7.70 -8.43 4.20
N THR A 36 -7.96 -7.12 4.19
CA THR A 36 -7.77 -6.22 5.34
C THR A 36 -9.13 -5.82 5.92
N GLY A 37 -9.38 -6.18 7.17
CA GLY A 37 -10.54 -5.73 7.94
C GLY A 37 -10.23 -4.43 8.66
N PHE A 38 -11.23 -3.55 8.73
CA PHE A 38 -11.19 -2.27 9.43
C PHE A 38 -12.25 -2.29 10.52
N ILE A 39 -11.80 -2.21 11.79
CA ILE A 39 -12.67 -2.35 12.95
C ILE A 39 -12.36 -1.29 14.01
N THR A 40 -13.41 -0.85 14.68
CA THR A 40 -13.28 -0.06 15.90
C THR A 40 -13.28 -1.01 17.10
N ILE A 41 -12.21 -0.97 17.88
CA ILE A 41 -12.05 -1.78 19.09
C ILE A 41 -12.16 -0.91 20.34
N ASP A 42 -12.53 -1.54 21.44
CA ASP A 42 -12.45 -0.93 22.77
C ASP A 42 -11.52 -1.73 23.70
N ALA A 43 -11.00 -1.06 24.71
CA ALA A 43 -9.99 -1.62 25.60
C ALA A 43 -10.46 -2.86 26.40
N LYS A 44 -11.75 -3.07 26.57
CA LYS A 44 -12.30 -4.17 27.38
C LYS A 44 -12.61 -5.41 26.56
N SER A 45 -12.96 -5.24 25.27
CA SER A 45 -13.44 -6.32 24.40
C SER A 45 -12.61 -6.52 23.13
N TYR A 46 -11.47 -5.82 22.97
CA TYR A 46 -10.66 -5.91 21.73
C TYR A 46 -10.31 -7.35 21.33
N ALA A 47 -10.08 -8.24 22.29
CA ALA A 47 -9.70 -9.62 22.00
C ALA A 47 -10.84 -10.39 21.28
N SER A 48 -12.06 -10.28 21.76
CA SER A 48 -13.23 -10.90 21.11
C SER A 48 -13.55 -10.23 19.77
N GLN A 49 -13.45 -8.91 19.69
CA GLN A 49 -13.67 -8.15 18.45
C GLN A 49 -12.66 -8.55 17.35
N ILE A 50 -11.40 -8.75 17.70
CA ILE A 50 -10.35 -9.25 16.78
C ILE A 50 -10.65 -10.70 16.37
N GLN A 51 -11.03 -11.58 17.31
CA GLN A 51 -11.34 -12.97 17.02
C GLN A 51 -12.52 -13.10 16.03
N GLU A 52 -13.60 -12.36 16.25
CA GLU A 52 -14.74 -12.30 15.32
C GLU A 52 -14.31 -11.81 13.92
N THR A 53 -13.44 -10.81 13.90
CA THR A 53 -12.90 -10.25 12.65
C THR A 53 -12.09 -11.28 11.89
N VAL A 54 -11.20 -12.02 12.54
CA VAL A 54 -10.41 -13.09 11.92
C VAL A 54 -11.34 -14.17 11.35
N THR A 55 -12.40 -14.52 12.06
CA THR A 55 -13.40 -15.49 11.60
C THR A 55 -14.05 -15.04 10.29
N PHE A 56 -14.54 -13.79 10.24
CA PHE A 56 -15.16 -13.25 9.03
C PHE A 56 -14.16 -13.14 7.86
N LEU A 57 -12.97 -12.58 8.09
CA LEU A 57 -11.97 -12.43 7.03
C LEU A 57 -11.49 -13.79 6.50
N SER A 58 -11.51 -14.83 7.33
CA SER A 58 -11.22 -16.20 6.89
C SER A 58 -12.29 -16.72 5.93
N GLN A 59 -13.57 -16.42 6.17
CA GLN A 59 -14.66 -16.78 5.24
C GLN A 59 -14.48 -16.06 3.88
N VAL A 60 -14.15 -14.78 3.88
CA VAL A 60 -13.85 -14.03 2.64
C VAL A 60 -12.64 -14.62 1.92
N ARG A 61 -11.56 -14.94 2.65
CA ARG A 61 -10.37 -15.60 2.09
C ARG A 61 -10.74 -16.91 1.41
N ASP A 62 -11.54 -17.74 2.07
CA ASP A 62 -11.91 -19.07 1.56
C ASP A 62 -12.81 -18.96 0.33
N ALA A 63 -13.70 -17.97 0.27
CA ALA A 63 -14.49 -17.66 -0.93
C ALA A 63 -13.63 -17.20 -2.11
N VAL A 64 -12.64 -16.35 -1.86
CA VAL A 64 -11.69 -15.90 -2.89
C VAL A 64 -10.82 -17.05 -3.37
N LYS A 65 -10.38 -17.94 -2.48
CA LYS A 65 -9.67 -19.18 -2.85
C LYS A 65 -10.54 -20.13 -3.68
N ALA A 66 -11.80 -20.28 -3.33
CA ALA A 66 -12.76 -21.08 -4.11
C ALA A 66 -12.99 -20.51 -5.52
N ALA A 67 -12.82 -19.20 -5.71
CA ALA A 67 -12.82 -18.55 -7.03
C ALA A 67 -11.49 -18.74 -7.80
N GLY A 68 -10.53 -19.48 -7.24
CA GLY A 68 -9.26 -19.85 -7.88
C GLY A 68 -8.13 -18.84 -7.72
N TYR A 69 -8.16 -17.99 -6.68
CA TYR A 69 -7.10 -17.02 -6.37
C TYR A 69 -6.39 -17.36 -5.05
N ASP A 70 -5.07 -17.40 -5.07
CA ASP A 70 -4.30 -17.57 -3.84
C ASP A 70 -4.32 -16.27 -3.00
N VAL A 71 -4.35 -16.43 -1.66
CA VAL A 71 -4.40 -15.33 -0.70
C VAL A 71 -3.22 -15.45 0.26
N ALA A 72 -2.34 -14.45 0.26
CA ALA A 72 -1.14 -14.44 1.09
C ALA A 72 -1.45 -14.31 2.58
N GLY A 73 -2.46 -13.50 2.96
CA GLY A 73 -2.81 -13.36 4.36
C GLY A 73 -4.02 -12.48 4.61
N ILE A 74 -4.44 -12.46 5.87
CA ILE A 74 -5.44 -11.53 6.37
C ILE A 74 -4.76 -10.48 7.25
N ARG A 75 -5.36 -9.29 7.29
CA ARG A 75 -4.87 -8.13 8.02
C ARG A 75 -6.00 -7.47 8.79
N ILE A 76 -5.71 -6.86 9.92
CA ILE A 76 -6.67 -6.08 10.69
C ILE A 76 -6.08 -4.71 10.97
N SER A 77 -6.78 -3.66 10.57
CA SER A 77 -6.46 -2.27 10.91
C SER A 77 -7.51 -1.75 11.89
N THR A 78 -7.06 -1.25 13.03
CA THR A 78 -7.94 -0.59 14.00
C THR A 78 -8.06 0.90 13.68
N GLN A 79 -8.99 1.60 14.36
CA GLN A 79 -8.98 3.06 14.42
C GLN A 79 -7.65 3.57 15.01
N PRO A 80 -7.34 4.87 14.91
CA PRO A 80 -6.16 5.46 15.54
C PRO A 80 -6.01 5.02 16.99
N PHE A 81 -4.89 4.35 17.31
CA PHE A 81 -4.71 3.80 18.65
C PHE A 81 -4.80 4.82 19.80
N PRO A 82 -4.50 6.12 19.61
CA PRO A 82 -4.75 7.11 20.64
C PRO A 82 -6.22 7.19 21.10
N GLN A 83 -7.17 6.77 20.27
CA GLN A 83 -8.59 6.78 20.63
C GLN A 83 -8.94 5.75 21.70
N TYR A 84 -8.37 4.54 21.62
CA TYR A 84 -8.67 3.47 22.58
C TYR A 84 -7.65 3.35 23.72
N THR A 85 -6.53 4.07 23.64
CA THR A 85 -5.57 4.19 24.76
C THR A 85 -5.77 5.48 25.56
N ARG A 86 -6.76 6.30 25.19
CA ARG A 86 -7.06 7.58 25.86
C ARG A 86 -7.32 7.36 27.34
N GLY A 87 -6.63 8.13 28.21
CA GLY A 87 -6.75 8.06 29.67
C GLY A 87 -5.99 6.90 30.32
N MET A 88 -5.35 6.03 29.57
CA MET A 88 -4.43 5.04 30.11
C MET A 88 -3.10 5.70 30.48
N ASN A 89 -2.46 5.19 31.52
CA ASN A 89 -1.04 5.46 31.74
C ASN A 89 -0.21 4.71 30.67
N ARG A 90 1.08 5.08 30.56
CA ARG A 90 1.98 4.50 29.55
C ARG A 90 2.11 2.96 29.65
N THR A 91 2.14 2.44 30.88
CA THR A 91 2.28 0.98 31.12
C THR A 91 1.07 0.22 30.61
N ASP A 92 -0.14 0.70 30.90
CA ASP A 92 -1.39 0.07 30.47
C ASP A 92 -1.58 0.17 28.96
N ALA A 93 -1.27 1.32 28.36
CA ALA A 93 -1.32 1.50 26.91
C ALA A 93 -0.33 0.55 26.18
N MET A 94 0.89 0.42 26.70
CA MET A 94 1.89 -0.53 26.18
C MET A 94 1.42 -1.98 26.33
N ALA A 95 0.84 -2.35 27.48
CA ALA A 95 0.30 -3.68 27.71
C ALA A 95 -0.82 -4.03 26.71
N MET A 96 -1.71 -3.08 26.43
CA MET A 96 -2.77 -3.27 25.43
C MET A 96 -2.20 -3.49 24.02
N LEU A 97 -1.25 -2.67 23.58
CA LEU A 97 -0.62 -2.82 22.26
C LEU A 97 0.12 -4.18 22.15
N ARG A 98 0.83 -4.61 23.19
CA ARG A 98 1.41 -5.94 23.25
C ARG A 98 0.37 -7.05 23.20
N GLY A 99 -0.77 -6.89 23.87
CA GLY A 99 -1.88 -7.83 23.79
C GLY A 99 -2.43 -8.00 22.37
N ILE A 100 -2.51 -6.93 21.59
CA ILE A 100 -2.88 -6.98 20.16
C ILE A 100 -1.80 -7.74 19.36
N ASN A 101 -0.52 -7.49 19.65
CA ASN A 101 0.61 -8.17 19.03
C ASN A 101 0.59 -9.70 19.28
N ASP A 102 0.28 -10.10 20.50
CA ASP A 102 0.20 -11.52 20.89
C ASP A 102 -1.00 -12.23 20.23
N LEU A 103 -2.14 -11.55 20.16
CA LEU A 103 -3.30 -12.03 19.41
C LEU A 103 -2.98 -12.20 17.93
N ALA A 104 -2.24 -11.28 17.35
CA ALA A 104 -1.84 -11.36 15.94
C ALA A 104 -0.98 -12.60 15.67
N THR A 105 -0.10 -12.96 16.60
CA THR A 105 0.71 -14.17 16.53
C THR A 105 -0.15 -15.43 16.64
N THR A 106 -1.03 -15.47 17.65
CA THR A 106 -1.88 -16.62 17.93
C THR A 106 -2.90 -16.88 16.81
N LEU A 107 -3.54 -15.83 16.32
CA LEU A 107 -4.61 -15.89 15.31
C LEU A 107 -4.09 -15.76 13.87
N ARG A 108 -2.80 -15.57 13.68
CA ARG A 108 -2.11 -15.53 12.37
C ARG A 108 -2.65 -14.46 11.42
N PHE A 109 -2.73 -13.23 11.90
CA PHE A 109 -3.01 -12.06 11.07
C PHE A 109 -1.91 -11.01 11.18
N ALA A 110 -1.83 -10.07 10.24
CA ALA A 110 -0.95 -8.92 10.38
C ALA A 110 -1.74 -7.74 10.97
N PRO A 111 -1.28 -7.14 12.08
CA PRO A 111 -1.97 -6.05 12.76
C PRO A 111 -1.47 -4.67 12.31
N ASN A 112 -2.39 -3.70 12.27
CA ASN A 112 -2.10 -2.28 12.15
C ASN A 112 -2.95 -1.52 13.18
N VAL A 113 -2.32 -0.69 13.99
CA VAL A 113 -2.99 0.05 15.07
C VAL A 113 -3.45 1.45 14.64
N GLY A 114 -3.39 1.72 13.33
CA GLY A 114 -3.78 3.00 12.76
C GLY A 114 -2.75 4.11 13.03
N PRO A 115 -3.09 5.36 12.70
CA PRO A 115 -2.18 6.49 12.85
C PRO A 115 -1.97 6.91 14.31
N ALA A 116 -0.73 7.29 14.62
CA ALA A 116 -0.37 7.95 15.87
C ALA A 116 -0.81 9.42 15.88
N MET A 117 -0.85 10.05 14.71
CA MET A 117 -1.38 11.39 14.48
C MET A 117 -2.17 11.41 13.18
N VAL A 118 -3.31 12.06 13.18
CA VAL A 118 -4.18 12.27 12.02
C VAL A 118 -3.98 13.67 11.43
N ASN A 119 -3.66 14.64 12.27
CA ASN A 119 -3.43 16.04 11.90
C ASN A 119 -2.53 16.77 12.91
N ASP A 120 -2.24 18.05 12.68
CA ASP A 120 -1.34 18.86 13.51
C ASP A 120 -1.94 19.28 14.88
N THR A 121 -3.23 19.05 15.14
CA THR A 121 -3.84 19.34 16.45
C THR A 121 -3.66 18.18 17.43
N ASP A 122 -3.30 16.99 16.96
CA ASP A 122 -3.14 15.81 17.81
C ASP A 122 -1.98 15.94 18.81
N ASP A 123 -2.13 15.25 19.93
CA ASP A 123 -1.09 15.13 20.95
C ASP A 123 0.07 14.28 20.43
N THR A 124 1.29 14.61 20.85
CA THR A 124 2.50 13.88 20.49
C THR A 124 2.86 12.74 21.46
N ALA A 125 2.17 12.58 22.57
CA ALA A 125 2.43 11.52 23.55
C ALA A 125 2.32 10.11 22.91
N SER A 126 1.39 9.94 21.97
CA SER A 126 1.22 8.70 21.21
C SER A 126 2.41 8.38 20.29
N VAL A 127 3.15 9.40 19.87
CA VAL A 127 4.34 9.25 19.03
C VAL A 127 5.46 8.54 19.79
N ASP A 128 5.67 8.90 21.07
CA ASP A 128 6.66 8.24 21.91
C ASP A 128 6.28 6.76 22.21
N LEU A 129 4.98 6.51 22.44
CA LEU A 129 4.47 5.18 22.68
C LEU A 129 4.70 4.27 21.47
N ILE A 130 4.33 4.72 20.28
CA ILE A 130 4.50 3.90 19.06
C ILE A 130 5.97 3.73 18.68
N THR A 131 6.82 4.70 18.97
CA THR A 131 8.27 4.58 18.77
C THR A 131 8.86 3.43 19.58
N ASP A 132 8.46 3.30 20.85
CA ASP A 132 8.91 2.19 21.71
C ASP A 132 8.40 0.84 21.20
N VAL A 133 7.15 0.77 20.75
CA VAL A 133 6.57 -0.45 20.20
C VAL A 133 7.30 -0.88 18.92
N LEU A 134 7.53 0.04 17.99
CA LEU A 134 8.19 -0.27 16.70
C LEU A 134 9.67 -0.62 16.86
N ALA A 135 10.33 -0.11 17.90
CA ALA A 135 11.72 -0.44 18.21
C ALA A 135 11.89 -1.82 18.87
N ASP A 136 10.82 -2.42 19.39
CA ASP A 136 10.85 -3.74 20.02
C ASP A 136 11.09 -4.83 18.95
N PRO A 137 12.12 -5.70 19.09
CA PRO A 137 12.40 -6.77 18.13
C PRO A 137 11.27 -7.79 17.98
N GLY A 138 10.39 -7.93 18.97
CA GLY A 138 9.21 -8.81 18.95
C GLY A 138 7.98 -8.18 18.29
N ASN A 139 8.08 -6.93 17.85
CA ASN A 139 6.95 -6.20 17.30
C ASN A 139 6.50 -6.72 15.92
N ARG A 140 5.19 -6.84 15.77
CA ARG A 140 4.50 -7.13 14.49
C ARG A 140 3.49 -6.04 14.12
N LEU A 141 3.26 -5.07 15.02
CA LEU A 141 2.32 -3.99 14.79
C LEU A 141 2.85 -3.07 13.71
N ASN A 142 1.96 -2.67 12.82
CA ASN A 142 2.19 -1.58 11.87
C ASN A 142 1.47 -0.33 12.37
N ALA A 143 2.05 0.82 12.05
CA ALA A 143 1.48 2.13 12.37
C ALA A 143 1.91 3.18 11.33
N ASN A 144 1.22 4.31 11.33
CA ASN A 144 1.60 5.43 10.48
C ASN A 144 1.35 6.79 11.18
N ILE A 145 1.78 7.84 10.52
CA ILE A 145 1.42 9.23 10.81
C ILE A 145 0.91 9.85 9.52
N ILE A 146 -0.25 10.53 9.57
CA ILE A 146 -0.80 11.22 8.41
C ILE A 146 -0.16 12.61 8.32
N VAL A 147 0.64 12.83 7.27
CA VAL A 147 1.45 14.05 7.08
C VAL A 147 0.84 15.03 6.09
N ALA A 148 -0.22 14.63 5.37
CA ALA A 148 -1.05 15.52 4.56
C ALA A 148 -2.43 14.91 4.34
N SER A 149 -3.47 15.73 4.32
CA SER A 149 -4.83 15.38 3.96
C SER A 149 -5.53 16.54 3.24
N ASP A 150 -6.85 16.49 3.08
CA ASP A 150 -7.59 17.52 2.33
C ASP A 150 -7.48 18.93 2.95
N ASP A 151 -7.15 19.03 4.24
CA ASP A 151 -6.97 20.29 4.98
C ASP A 151 -5.55 20.87 4.86
N GLY A 152 -4.61 20.16 4.24
CA GLY A 152 -3.26 20.65 3.99
C GLY A 152 -2.15 19.69 4.39
N ILE A 153 -0.92 20.22 4.40
CA ILE A 153 0.26 19.51 4.88
C ILE A 153 0.41 19.74 6.38
N HIS A 154 0.55 18.66 7.13
CA HIS A 154 0.66 18.64 8.59
C HIS A 154 2.14 18.74 9.01
N TRP A 155 2.67 19.94 9.09
CA TRP A 155 4.11 20.15 9.33
C TRP A 155 4.59 19.69 10.71
N LYS A 156 3.73 19.72 11.74
CA LYS A 156 4.06 19.10 13.04
C LYS A 156 4.15 17.59 12.88
N ALA A 157 3.19 16.97 12.17
CA ALA A 157 3.19 15.53 11.91
C ALA A 157 4.39 15.09 11.05
N VAL A 158 4.82 15.90 10.06
CA VAL A 158 6.06 15.67 9.28
C VAL A 158 7.27 15.56 10.22
N ARG A 159 7.44 16.51 11.15
CA ARG A 159 8.54 16.46 12.12
C ARG A 159 8.44 15.26 13.07
N GLN A 160 7.23 14.93 13.52
CA GLN A 160 7.04 13.78 14.40
C GLN A 160 7.30 12.45 13.66
N ALA A 161 6.90 12.32 12.40
CA ALA A 161 7.22 11.15 11.59
C ALA A 161 8.75 10.99 11.42
N ALA A 162 9.48 12.08 11.16
CA ALA A 162 10.94 12.06 11.06
C ALA A 162 11.60 11.62 12.38
N ARG A 163 11.07 12.11 13.53
CA ARG A 163 11.52 11.71 14.87
C ARG A 163 11.32 10.19 15.11
N VAL A 164 10.14 9.64 14.75
CA VAL A 164 9.89 8.19 14.83
C VAL A 164 10.90 7.43 13.98
N ILE A 165 11.03 7.79 12.69
CA ILE A 165 11.91 7.11 11.74
C ILE A 165 13.35 7.09 12.27
N LYS A 166 13.85 8.23 12.76
CA LYS A 166 15.20 8.34 13.33
C LYS A 166 15.35 7.45 14.56
N ALA A 167 14.46 7.59 15.54
CA ALA A 167 14.55 6.87 16.81
C ALA A 167 14.36 5.36 16.66
N VAL A 168 13.44 4.91 15.80
CA VAL A 168 13.24 3.48 15.49
C VAL A 168 14.45 2.94 14.73
N GLY A 169 15.01 3.72 13.80
CA GLY A 169 16.26 3.37 13.10
C GLY A 169 17.41 3.10 14.06
N GLU A 170 17.60 3.95 15.07
CA GLU A 170 18.67 3.82 16.05
C GLU A 170 18.44 2.68 17.08
N ARG A 171 17.20 2.36 17.40
CA ARG A 171 16.83 1.50 18.54
C ARG A 171 16.40 0.09 18.13
N SER A 172 16.01 -0.14 16.87
CA SER A 172 15.65 -1.47 16.40
C SER A 172 16.84 -2.19 15.75
N PRO A 173 16.87 -3.53 15.75
CA PRO A 173 17.93 -4.28 15.09
C PRO A 173 18.11 -3.86 13.63
N HIS A 174 19.31 -3.43 13.26
CA HIS A 174 19.66 -2.93 11.92
C HIS A 174 18.79 -1.78 11.39
N GLY A 175 17.96 -1.14 12.24
CA GLY A 175 16.99 -0.11 11.83
C GLY A 175 15.71 -0.67 11.21
N GLN A 176 15.51 -1.98 11.24
CA GLN A 176 14.45 -2.69 10.51
C GLN A 176 13.04 -2.42 11.05
N GLY A 177 12.89 -1.95 12.29
CA GLY A 177 11.58 -1.58 12.86
C GLY A 177 10.82 -0.55 12.00
N ASN A 178 11.53 0.27 11.24
CA ASN A 178 10.94 1.20 10.28
C ASN A 178 10.20 0.55 9.11
N PHE A 179 10.39 -0.75 8.86
CA PHE A 179 9.59 -1.48 7.88
C PHE A 179 8.09 -1.46 8.21
N ASN A 180 7.76 -1.38 9.50
CA ASN A 180 6.39 -1.37 10.00
C ASN A 180 5.83 0.06 10.22
N PHE A 181 6.55 1.11 9.78
CA PHE A 181 6.13 2.50 9.93
C PHE A 181 6.09 3.24 8.59
N GLY A 182 5.10 4.13 8.43
CA GLY A 182 5.01 5.00 7.26
C GLY A 182 4.48 6.39 7.59
N ALA A 183 5.05 7.40 6.95
CA ALA A 183 4.46 8.72 6.87
C ALA A 183 3.56 8.77 5.63
N THR A 184 2.24 8.92 5.80
CA THR A 184 1.26 8.83 4.71
C THR A 184 0.66 10.19 4.37
N ALA A 185 0.55 10.49 3.10
CA ALA A 185 0.00 11.74 2.61
C ALA A 185 -1.15 11.46 1.62
N MET A 186 -2.27 12.17 1.76
CA MET A 186 -3.44 12.11 0.89
C MET A 186 -4.06 10.71 0.73
N LEU A 187 -3.67 9.73 1.56
CA LEU A 187 -4.23 8.38 1.54
C LEU A 187 -5.61 8.37 2.23
N LYS A 188 -6.64 8.04 1.47
CA LYS A 188 -8.00 7.94 1.98
C LYS A 188 -8.17 6.73 2.89
N PRO A 189 -9.16 6.73 3.81
CA PRO A 189 -9.46 5.57 4.65
C PRO A 189 -9.72 4.29 3.86
N PHE A 190 -9.55 3.14 4.51
CA PHE A 190 -9.85 1.80 4.01
C PHE A 190 -8.92 1.29 2.92
N GLY A 191 -7.72 1.84 2.76
CA GLY A 191 -6.68 1.25 1.92
C GLY A 191 -6.10 -0.02 2.57
N PRO A 192 -5.94 -1.15 1.81
CA PRO A 192 -5.56 -2.44 2.39
C PRO A 192 -4.05 -2.62 2.64
N PHE A 193 -3.19 -1.72 2.13
CA PHE A 193 -1.74 -1.87 2.20
C PHE A 193 -1.14 -1.25 3.47
N TYR A 194 -0.23 -1.99 4.11
CA TYR A 194 0.52 -1.57 5.29
C TYR A 194 1.86 -0.93 4.92
N PRO A 195 2.35 -0.04 5.78
CA PRO A 195 1.79 0.44 7.06
C PRO A 195 0.73 1.54 6.92
N GLY A 196 0.40 1.98 5.70
CA GLY A 196 -0.50 3.11 5.44
C GLY A 196 -1.99 2.89 5.70
N ALA A 197 -2.45 1.65 5.92
CA ALA A 197 -3.85 1.35 6.17
C ALA A 197 -4.39 2.11 7.40
N TRP A 198 -5.59 2.67 7.28
CA TRP A 198 -6.24 3.36 8.38
C TRP A 198 -7.74 3.55 8.16
N HIS A 199 -8.48 3.87 9.24
CA HIS A 199 -9.84 4.41 9.19
C HIS A 199 -10.08 5.32 10.41
N PRO A 200 -11.04 6.25 10.36
CA PRO A 200 -11.19 7.26 11.41
C PRO A 200 -11.76 6.73 12.73
N GLY A 201 -12.24 5.50 12.76
CA GLY A 201 -13.05 4.95 13.85
C GLY A 201 -14.54 5.20 13.62
N GLY A 202 -15.38 4.52 14.43
CA GLY A 202 -16.83 4.55 14.24
C GLY A 202 -17.29 3.88 12.95
N GLY A 203 -18.57 3.92 12.66
CA GLY A 203 -19.14 3.35 11.46
C GLY A 203 -19.17 1.82 11.42
N PRO A 204 -19.63 1.22 10.31
CA PRO A 204 -19.73 -0.22 10.15
C PRO A 204 -18.33 -0.85 9.98
N ARG A 205 -18.19 -2.10 10.43
CA ARG A 205 -17.03 -2.93 10.11
C ARG A 205 -16.87 -3.02 8.59
N SER A 206 -15.66 -2.80 8.09
CA SER A 206 -15.41 -2.77 6.66
C SER A 206 -14.21 -3.64 6.29
N PHE A 207 -14.12 -4.07 5.03
CA PHE A 207 -12.95 -4.78 4.55
C PHE A 207 -12.61 -4.37 3.12
N ALA A 208 -11.32 -4.45 2.80
CA ALA A 208 -10.78 -4.19 1.46
C ALA A 208 -9.78 -5.27 1.06
N ILE A 209 -9.52 -5.36 -0.24
CA ILE A 209 -8.61 -6.33 -0.84
C ILE A 209 -7.43 -5.61 -1.48
N GLY A 210 -6.21 -6.08 -1.22
CA GLY A 210 -4.99 -5.63 -1.87
C GLY A 210 -4.39 -6.70 -2.76
N LEU A 211 -3.91 -6.31 -3.93
CA LEU A 211 -3.35 -7.20 -4.93
C LEU A 211 -1.84 -7.44 -4.76
N GLU A 212 -1.39 -8.56 -5.33
CA GLU A 212 -0.02 -8.89 -5.68
C GLU A 212 -0.05 -9.33 -7.14
N ALA A 213 0.14 -8.37 -8.06
CA ALA A 213 -0.15 -8.55 -9.48
C ALA A 213 1.00 -8.11 -10.41
N ALA A 214 2.22 -7.98 -9.88
CA ALA A 214 3.39 -7.69 -10.71
C ALA A 214 3.61 -8.75 -11.80
N ASN A 215 3.21 -10.00 -11.56
CA ASN A 215 3.24 -11.09 -12.54
C ASN A 215 2.33 -10.81 -13.75
N VAL A 216 1.17 -10.18 -13.56
CA VAL A 216 0.28 -9.79 -14.68
C VAL A 216 0.93 -8.67 -15.50
N VAL A 217 1.57 -7.70 -14.84
CA VAL A 217 2.31 -6.64 -15.53
C VAL A 217 3.46 -7.24 -16.34
N MET A 218 4.23 -8.16 -15.75
CA MET A 218 5.31 -8.87 -16.45
C MET A 218 4.80 -9.60 -17.71
N ASP A 219 3.70 -10.33 -17.59
CA ASP A 219 3.11 -11.09 -18.69
C ASP A 219 2.65 -10.18 -19.84
N VAL A 220 2.02 -9.05 -19.51
CA VAL A 220 1.59 -8.06 -20.51
C VAL A 220 2.79 -7.36 -21.16
N PHE A 221 3.71 -6.84 -20.37
CA PHE A 221 4.85 -6.06 -20.86
C PHE A 221 5.93 -6.91 -21.58
N ALA A 222 5.88 -8.22 -21.44
CA ALA A 222 6.70 -9.12 -22.27
C ALA A 222 6.24 -9.18 -23.73
N ARG A 223 5.00 -8.77 -24.03
CA ARG A 223 4.38 -8.88 -25.36
C ARG A 223 3.88 -7.56 -25.94
N GLU A 224 3.64 -6.60 -25.06
CA GLU A 224 3.08 -5.29 -25.43
C GLU A 224 4.12 -4.20 -25.14
N HIS A 225 4.58 -3.53 -26.18
CA HIS A 225 5.63 -2.51 -26.09
C HIS A 225 5.17 -1.14 -26.68
N ASP A 226 3.94 -1.06 -27.21
CA ASP A 226 3.40 0.21 -27.72
C ASP A 226 2.79 1.01 -26.55
N PRO A 227 3.35 2.19 -26.20
CA PRO A 227 2.84 3.02 -25.11
C PRO A 227 1.40 3.51 -25.32
N ARG A 228 0.88 3.48 -26.56
CA ARG A 228 -0.49 3.92 -26.89
C ARG A 228 -1.53 2.88 -26.49
N THR A 229 -1.19 1.59 -26.50
CA THR A 229 -2.09 0.46 -26.25
C THR A 229 -1.84 -0.24 -24.95
N ALA A 230 -0.62 -0.17 -24.41
CA ALA A 230 -0.19 -0.93 -23.24
C ALA A 230 -1.07 -0.70 -21.99
N ALA A 231 -1.50 0.53 -21.72
CA ALA A 231 -2.36 0.81 -20.57
C ALA A 231 -3.71 0.08 -20.68
N LYS A 232 -4.30 0.07 -21.88
CA LYS A 232 -5.57 -0.63 -22.12
C LYS A 232 -5.40 -2.14 -22.02
N THR A 233 -4.35 -2.69 -22.64
CA THR A 233 -4.07 -4.13 -22.61
C THR A 233 -3.89 -4.62 -21.17
N LEU A 234 -3.14 -3.86 -20.35
CA LEU A 234 -2.94 -4.19 -18.93
C LEU A 234 -4.23 -4.04 -18.11
N SER A 235 -5.01 -2.97 -18.35
CA SER A 235 -6.29 -2.78 -17.66
C SER A 235 -7.28 -3.91 -17.97
N ASP A 236 -7.37 -4.33 -19.23
CA ASP A 236 -8.23 -5.44 -19.65
C ASP A 236 -7.81 -6.76 -18.96
N ALA A 237 -6.51 -7.04 -18.91
CA ALA A 237 -5.96 -8.21 -18.23
C ALA A 237 -6.29 -8.20 -16.71
N LEU A 238 -6.08 -7.08 -16.04
CA LEU A 238 -6.43 -6.92 -14.62
C LEU A 238 -7.95 -7.03 -14.39
N THR A 239 -8.77 -6.47 -15.27
CA THR A 239 -10.23 -6.41 -15.13
C THR A 239 -10.84 -7.81 -15.00
N VAL A 240 -10.39 -8.78 -15.81
CA VAL A 240 -10.88 -10.16 -15.77
C VAL A 240 -10.75 -10.76 -14.37
N HIS A 241 -9.58 -10.55 -13.76
CA HIS A 241 -9.28 -11.10 -12.44
C HIS A 241 -9.97 -10.33 -11.31
N LEU A 242 -9.91 -9.00 -11.35
CA LEU A 242 -10.41 -8.18 -10.25
C LEU A 242 -11.92 -8.25 -10.11
N ARG A 243 -12.65 -8.31 -11.22
CA ARG A 243 -14.10 -8.54 -11.18
C ARG A 243 -14.47 -9.89 -10.55
N ALA A 244 -13.74 -10.96 -10.86
CA ALA A 244 -13.98 -12.26 -10.26
C ALA A 244 -13.73 -12.25 -8.74
N VAL A 245 -12.64 -11.61 -8.31
CA VAL A 245 -12.29 -11.44 -6.89
C VAL A 245 -13.36 -10.59 -6.18
N GLU A 246 -13.76 -9.47 -6.76
CA GLU A 246 -14.79 -8.57 -6.21
C GLU A 246 -16.12 -9.28 -6.02
N ILE A 247 -16.59 -10.04 -7.03
CA ILE A 247 -17.82 -10.83 -6.95
C ILE A 247 -17.74 -11.87 -5.82
N ALA A 248 -16.62 -12.59 -5.71
CA ALA A 248 -16.42 -13.59 -4.66
C ALA A 248 -16.45 -12.96 -3.26
N ALA A 249 -15.77 -11.83 -3.10
CA ALA A 249 -15.70 -11.09 -1.84
C ALA A 249 -17.07 -10.51 -1.42
N MET A 250 -17.78 -9.88 -2.34
CA MET A 250 -19.11 -9.33 -2.08
C MET A 250 -20.12 -10.43 -1.75
N LYS A 251 -20.06 -11.58 -2.44
CA LYS A 251 -20.90 -12.74 -2.14
C LYS A 251 -20.63 -13.28 -0.73
N ALA A 252 -19.38 -13.37 -0.32
CA ALA A 252 -19.02 -13.82 1.02
C ALA A 252 -19.49 -12.86 2.13
N ALA A 253 -19.59 -11.57 1.84
CA ALA A 253 -20.06 -10.56 2.77
C ALA A 253 -21.61 -10.39 2.76
N ALA A 254 -22.31 -11.00 1.81
CA ALA A 254 -23.75 -10.85 1.68
C ALA A 254 -24.49 -11.34 2.94
N GLY A 255 -25.40 -10.52 3.46
CA GLY A 255 -26.15 -10.80 4.70
C GLY A 255 -25.34 -10.64 5.99
N SER A 256 -24.06 -10.26 5.93
CA SER A 256 -23.25 -9.92 7.10
C SER A 256 -23.39 -8.43 7.48
N GLN A 257 -22.82 -8.06 8.64
CA GLN A 257 -22.71 -6.67 9.07
C GLN A 257 -21.45 -5.97 8.52
N TRP A 258 -20.77 -6.56 7.52
CA TRP A 258 -19.54 -6.04 6.95
C TRP A 258 -19.79 -5.32 5.63
N THR A 259 -19.13 -4.18 5.47
CA THR A 259 -19.16 -3.39 4.24
C THR A 259 -17.92 -3.66 3.41
N TYR A 260 -18.10 -4.03 2.15
CA TYR A 260 -16.98 -4.08 1.19
C TYR A 260 -16.55 -2.65 0.84
N ALA A 261 -15.34 -2.29 1.23
CA ALA A 261 -14.77 -0.95 0.99
C ALA A 261 -14.19 -0.80 -0.42
N GLY A 262 -13.71 -1.89 -1.01
CA GLY A 262 -13.16 -1.90 -2.36
C GLY A 262 -11.93 -2.80 -2.50
N ILE A 263 -11.33 -2.74 -3.69
CA ILE A 263 -10.08 -3.41 -4.02
C ILE A 263 -9.03 -2.36 -4.36
N ASP A 264 -7.81 -2.52 -3.90
CA ASP A 264 -6.66 -1.76 -4.35
C ASP A 264 -5.95 -2.54 -5.46
N PRO A 265 -6.09 -2.12 -6.73
CA PRO A 265 -5.54 -2.82 -7.88
C PRO A 265 -4.03 -2.63 -8.04
N THR A 266 -3.36 -1.95 -7.12
CA THR A 266 -1.91 -1.76 -7.14
C THR A 266 -1.19 -3.09 -7.36
N PRO A 267 -0.36 -3.22 -8.40
CA PRO A 267 0.35 -4.47 -8.69
C PRO A 267 1.58 -4.62 -7.78
N ALA A 268 1.33 -4.83 -6.47
CA ALA A 268 2.41 -5.05 -5.54
C ALA A 268 3.29 -6.23 -5.98
N PRO A 269 4.61 -6.17 -5.79
CA PRO A 269 5.50 -7.29 -6.06
C PRO A 269 5.30 -8.39 -5.02
N GLY A 270 5.65 -9.63 -5.39
CA GLY A 270 5.60 -10.77 -4.48
C GLY A 270 6.16 -12.02 -5.11
N GLY A 271 6.79 -12.88 -4.30
CA GLY A 271 7.45 -14.09 -4.79
C GLY A 271 8.56 -13.76 -5.78
N GLN A 272 8.47 -14.33 -7.00
CA GLN A 272 9.42 -14.09 -8.09
C GLN A 272 8.96 -13.00 -9.07
N SER A 273 7.80 -12.36 -8.82
CA SER A 273 7.30 -11.32 -9.72
C SER A 273 7.95 -9.97 -9.42
N SER A 274 8.41 -9.32 -10.49
CA SER A 274 9.23 -8.11 -10.44
C SER A 274 8.61 -7.01 -11.28
N ILE A 275 8.24 -5.91 -10.61
CA ILE A 275 7.75 -4.72 -11.30
C ILE A 275 8.89 -4.01 -12.04
N GLY A 276 10.10 -4.04 -11.46
CA GLY A 276 11.31 -3.52 -12.10
C GLY A 276 11.62 -4.26 -13.40
N ALA A 277 11.60 -5.59 -13.38
CA ALA A 277 11.84 -6.40 -14.59
C ALA A 277 10.73 -6.21 -15.65
N ALA A 278 9.47 -6.03 -15.23
CA ALA A 278 8.39 -5.72 -16.16
C ALA A 278 8.65 -4.39 -16.91
N ILE A 279 9.06 -3.37 -16.18
CA ILE A 279 9.40 -2.06 -16.75
C ILE A 279 10.62 -2.17 -17.67
N GLU A 280 11.66 -2.90 -17.26
CA GLU A 280 12.83 -3.17 -18.11
C GLU A 280 12.47 -3.86 -19.42
N SER A 281 11.58 -4.86 -19.36
CA SER A 281 11.06 -5.53 -20.55
C SER A 281 10.36 -4.56 -21.50
N PHE A 282 9.51 -3.68 -20.94
CA PHE A 282 8.74 -2.71 -21.73
C PHE A 282 9.62 -1.67 -22.42
N ILE A 283 10.62 -1.11 -21.70
CA ILE A 283 11.47 -0.03 -22.23
C ILE A 283 12.72 -0.53 -22.97
N GLY A 284 13.06 -1.83 -22.86
CA GLY A 284 14.27 -2.43 -23.45
C GLY A 284 15.57 -1.95 -22.83
N ALA A 285 15.54 -1.44 -21.58
CA ALA A 285 16.70 -0.88 -20.87
C ALA A 285 16.58 -1.10 -19.35
N PRO A 286 17.67 -0.97 -18.56
CA PRO A 286 17.62 -1.06 -17.11
C PRO A 286 16.64 -0.08 -16.48
N PHE A 287 15.95 -0.50 -15.39
CA PHE A 287 15.11 0.40 -14.61
C PHE A 287 15.92 1.61 -14.11
N GLY A 288 15.37 2.79 -14.25
CA GLY A 288 16.07 4.07 -14.04
C GLY A 288 16.49 4.76 -15.35
N SER A 289 16.51 4.04 -16.47
CA SER A 289 16.78 4.61 -17.80
C SER A 289 15.61 5.47 -18.31
N PRO A 290 15.85 6.37 -19.29
CA PRO A 290 14.77 7.08 -19.98
C PRO A 290 13.67 6.12 -20.46
N GLY A 291 12.41 6.46 -20.19
CA GLY A 291 11.24 5.61 -20.42
C GLY A 291 10.66 4.98 -19.16
N THR A 292 11.41 4.88 -18.07
CA THR A 292 10.94 4.33 -16.78
C THR A 292 9.71 5.09 -16.28
N GLU A 293 9.71 6.43 -16.29
CA GLU A 293 8.58 7.24 -15.87
C GLU A 293 7.35 7.03 -16.77
N THR A 294 7.55 6.91 -18.08
CA THR A 294 6.48 6.60 -19.02
C THR A 294 5.83 5.23 -18.73
N ALA A 295 6.64 4.20 -18.51
CA ALA A 295 6.13 2.88 -18.15
C ALA A 295 5.40 2.90 -16.81
N ALA A 296 5.88 3.64 -15.82
CA ALA A 296 5.23 3.84 -14.53
C ALA A 296 3.86 4.54 -14.67
N ALA A 297 3.77 5.55 -15.52
CA ALA A 297 2.52 6.24 -15.85
C ALA A 297 1.51 5.31 -16.53
N ILE A 298 1.97 4.46 -17.46
CA ILE A 298 1.14 3.46 -18.15
C ILE A 298 0.55 2.46 -17.15
N ILE A 299 1.35 1.92 -16.24
CA ILE A 299 0.87 0.99 -15.21
C ILE A 299 -0.16 1.68 -14.30
N THR A 300 0.13 2.89 -13.82
CA THR A 300 -0.78 3.65 -12.95
C THR A 300 -2.10 3.95 -13.67
N ARG A 301 -2.05 4.32 -14.95
CA ARG A 301 -3.25 4.54 -15.76
C ARG A 301 -4.06 3.25 -15.89
N ALA A 302 -3.43 2.15 -16.26
CA ALA A 302 -4.08 0.85 -16.40
C ALA A 302 -4.81 0.43 -15.12
N VAL A 303 -4.15 0.59 -13.95
CA VAL A 303 -4.73 0.31 -12.63
C VAL A 303 -5.98 1.15 -12.37
N LYS A 304 -5.92 2.46 -12.64
CA LYS A 304 -7.05 3.38 -12.44
C LYS A 304 -8.23 3.10 -13.37
N ASP A 305 -7.97 2.57 -14.55
CA ASP A 305 -9.00 2.30 -15.55
C ASP A 305 -9.73 0.95 -15.30
N VAL A 306 -9.32 0.14 -14.31
CA VAL A 306 -10.01 -1.11 -13.95
C VAL A 306 -11.39 -0.79 -13.35
N PRO A 307 -12.50 -1.30 -13.92
CA PRO A 307 -13.85 -0.94 -13.51
C PRO A 307 -14.36 -1.80 -12.34
N VAL A 308 -13.74 -1.65 -11.17
CA VAL A 308 -14.13 -2.21 -9.87
C VAL A 308 -14.26 -1.10 -8.83
N LYS A 309 -14.85 -1.38 -7.68
CA LYS A 309 -14.83 -0.41 -6.57
C LYS A 309 -13.40 -0.30 -6.04
N GLN A 310 -12.71 0.79 -6.39
CA GLN A 310 -11.33 1.02 -6.02
C GLN A 310 -11.18 1.70 -4.65
N THR A 311 -10.09 1.40 -3.95
CA THR A 311 -9.66 2.04 -2.71
C THR A 311 -8.13 2.05 -2.59
N GLY A 312 -7.57 2.69 -1.57
CA GLY A 312 -6.14 2.68 -1.30
C GLY A 312 -5.31 3.52 -2.25
N TYR A 313 -4.17 3.02 -2.67
CA TYR A 313 -3.23 3.74 -3.53
C TYR A 313 -3.65 3.76 -4.99
N SER A 314 -4.15 2.65 -5.50
CA SER A 314 -4.63 2.48 -6.88
C SER A 314 -3.67 3.02 -7.94
N GLY A 315 -2.44 2.50 -7.95
CA GLY A 315 -1.39 2.88 -8.89
C GLY A 315 -0.11 2.07 -8.68
N LEU A 316 0.95 2.41 -9.42
CA LEU A 316 2.23 1.73 -9.26
C LEU A 316 2.90 2.06 -7.92
N MET A 317 3.48 1.05 -7.25
CA MET A 317 4.42 1.18 -6.13
C MET A 317 5.83 0.76 -6.57
N ILE A 318 6.86 1.44 -6.04
CA ILE A 318 8.27 1.17 -6.30
C ILE A 318 8.99 0.93 -4.95
N PRO A 319 8.76 -0.22 -4.30
CA PRO A 319 9.39 -0.53 -3.01
C PRO A 319 10.83 -1.02 -3.25
N VAL A 320 11.81 -0.18 -2.94
CA VAL A 320 13.23 -0.39 -3.29
C VAL A 320 13.78 -1.71 -2.77
N LEU A 321 13.46 -2.08 -1.53
CA LEU A 321 14.02 -3.27 -0.87
C LEU A 321 13.08 -4.47 -0.83
N GLU A 322 11.87 -4.41 -1.41
CA GLU A 322 10.94 -5.54 -1.41
C GLU A 322 10.91 -6.30 -2.74
N GLU A 323 11.81 -5.94 -3.69
CA GLU A 323 11.83 -6.51 -5.02
C GLU A 323 13.26 -6.55 -5.59
N THR A 324 13.66 -7.70 -6.12
CA THR A 324 15.07 -7.99 -6.46
C THR A 324 15.64 -7.09 -7.56
N THR A 325 14.88 -6.78 -8.62
CA THR A 325 15.35 -5.92 -9.70
C THR A 325 15.51 -4.48 -9.22
N LEU A 326 14.53 -3.96 -8.50
CA LEU A 326 14.61 -2.61 -7.94
C LEU A 326 15.79 -2.49 -6.98
N THR A 327 15.97 -3.46 -6.06
CA THR A 327 17.12 -3.48 -5.13
C THR A 327 18.45 -3.52 -5.86
N ARG A 328 18.56 -4.36 -6.90
CA ARG A 328 19.78 -4.44 -7.72
C ARG A 328 20.07 -3.13 -8.42
N ARG A 329 19.08 -2.53 -9.07
CA ARG A 329 19.25 -1.26 -9.79
C ARG A 329 19.54 -0.09 -8.88
N TRP A 330 18.97 -0.11 -7.66
CA TRP A 330 19.35 0.83 -6.61
C TRP A 330 20.83 0.69 -6.25
N THR A 331 21.30 -0.54 -6.04
CA THR A 331 22.70 -0.84 -5.72
C THR A 331 23.66 -0.44 -6.85
N GLU A 332 23.26 -0.61 -8.11
CA GLU A 332 24.00 -0.17 -9.30
C GLU A 332 23.97 1.36 -9.50
N GLY A 333 23.10 2.10 -8.78
CA GLY A 333 22.97 3.54 -8.90
C GLY A 333 22.28 4.00 -10.19
N THR A 334 21.50 3.14 -10.87
CA THR A 334 20.76 3.54 -12.08
C THR A 334 19.60 4.48 -11.78
N TYR A 335 19.13 4.50 -10.55
CA TYR A 335 18.16 5.45 -10.02
C TYR A 335 18.45 5.71 -8.53
N GLY A 336 17.89 6.78 -8.00
CA GLY A 336 18.10 7.20 -6.61
C GLY A 336 16.85 7.87 -6.03
N LEU A 337 17.00 8.52 -4.88
CA LEU A 337 15.91 9.21 -4.18
C LEU A 337 15.21 10.25 -5.07
N ASP A 338 15.98 11.08 -5.77
CA ASP A 338 15.43 12.09 -6.68
C ASP A 338 14.61 11.46 -7.81
N SER A 339 15.08 10.33 -8.34
CA SER A 339 14.34 9.59 -9.37
C SER A 339 13.00 9.07 -8.83
N ILE A 340 12.98 8.52 -7.59
CA ILE A 340 11.74 8.03 -6.96
C ILE A 340 10.77 9.18 -6.72
N LEU A 341 11.26 10.34 -6.27
CA LEU A 341 10.42 11.54 -6.12
C LEU A 341 9.84 11.97 -7.46
N ALA A 342 10.63 11.97 -8.54
CA ALA A 342 10.13 12.25 -9.88
C ALA A 342 9.06 11.21 -10.33
N TYR A 343 9.36 9.92 -10.19
CA TYR A 343 8.39 8.86 -10.51
C TYR A 343 7.12 8.96 -9.68
N SER A 344 7.21 9.46 -8.44
CA SER A 344 6.05 9.71 -7.57
C SER A 344 5.06 10.72 -8.15
N ALA A 345 5.44 11.52 -9.15
CA ALA A 345 4.50 12.34 -9.88
C ALA A 345 3.47 11.51 -10.68
N VAL A 346 3.86 10.32 -11.15
CA VAL A 346 3.02 9.42 -11.97
C VAL A 346 2.65 8.11 -11.26
N CYS A 347 3.40 7.70 -10.20
CA CYS A 347 3.13 6.52 -9.36
C CYS A 347 2.14 6.83 -8.23
N ALA A 348 1.84 5.84 -7.39
CA ALA A 348 0.97 6.00 -6.22
C ALA A 348 1.62 5.57 -4.89
N GLY A 349 2.84 5.01 -4.89
CA GLY A 349 3.50 4.50 -3.69
C GLY A 349 4.32 5.53 -2.92
N GLY A 350 4.88 6.51 -3.61
CA GLY A 350 5.82 7.46 -2.99
C GLY A 350 7.23 6.90 -2.83
N VAL A 351 7.92 7.32 -1.77
CA VAL A 351 9.28 6.88 -1.41
C VAL A 351 9.16 5.68 -0.49
N ASP A 352 9.28 4.47 -1.04
CA ASP A 352 8.94 3.25 -0.34
C ASP A 352 10.15 2.33 -0.12
N THR A 353 10.35 1.91 1.13
CA THR A 353 11.46 1.05 1.62
C THR A 353 12.85 1.52 1.17
N VAL A 354 13.10 2.82 1.30
CA VAL A 354 14.37 3.43 0.87
C VAL A 354 15.39 3.36 2.00
N PRO A 355 16.57 2.70 1.77
CA PRO A 355 17.64 2.66 2.76
C PRO A 355 18.36 4.02 2.81
N LEU A 356 18.61 4.51 4.02
CA LEU A 356 19.33 5.76 4.27
C LEU A 356 20.59 5.50 5.10
N PRO A 357 21.63 6.37 5.00
CA PRO A 357 22.75 6.36 5.94
C PRO A 357 22.24 6.47 7.38
N GLY A 358 22.84 5.71 8.30
CA GLY A 358 22.40 5.68 9.70
C GLY A 358 22.60 7.00 10.43
N ASP A 359 23.52 7.84 9.95
CA ASP A 359 23.80 9.19 10.46
C ASP A 359 22.90 10.27 9.84
N THR A 360 21.94 9.91 8.99
CA THR A 360 20.96 10.86 8.43
C THR A 360 20.25 11.59 9.55
N SER A 361 20.32 12.93 9.51
CA SER A 361 19.71 13.76 10.55
C SER A 361 18.19 13.74 10.50
N GLU A 362 17.54 13.97 11.64
CA GLU A 362 16.08 14.12 11.72
C GLU A 362 15.57 15.21 10.77
N ALA A 363 16.32 16.31 10.64
CA ALA A 363 15.97 17.40 9.72
C ALA A 363 15.98 16.94 8.25
N ALA A 364 16.96 16.12 7.85
CA ALA A 364 17.01 15.56 6.49
C ALA A 364 15.87 14.58 6.23
N ILE A 365 15.56 13.72 7.21
CA ILE A 365 14.39 12.83 7.13
C ILE A 365 13.10 13.64 7.01
N ALA A 366 12.94 14.71 7.81
CA ALA A 366 11.78 15.60 7.73
C ALA A 366 11.67 16.30 6.36
N GLY A 367 12.80 16.64 5.75
CA GLY A 367 12.85 17.16 4.38
C GLY A 367 12.27 16.17 3.38
N ILE A 368 12.72 14.90 3.40
CA ILE A 368 12.23 13.87 2.49
C ILE A 368 10.72 13.63 2.70
N VAL A 369 10.27 13.52 3.95
CA VAL A 369 8.84 13.35 4.27
C VAL A 369 8.03 14.57 3.81
N GLY A 370 8.55 15.77 3.98
CA GLY A 370 7.95 17.02 3.52
C GLY A 370 7.81 17.10 2.00
N ASP A 371 8.83 16.64 1.25
CA ASP A 371 8.79 16.58 -0.22
C ASP A 371 7.71 15.60 -0.70
N VAL A 372 7.60 14.42 -0.07
CA VAL A 372 6.53 13.46 -0.36
C VAL A 372 5.15 14.05 -0.05
N ALA A 373 4.98 14.72 1.10
CA ALA A 373 3.73 15.37 1.48
C ALA A 373 3.35 16.49 0.50
N THR A 374 4.34 17.30 0.10
CA THR A 374 4.15 18.41 -0.87
C THR A 374 3.71 17.88 -2.23
N LEU A 375 4.37 16.83 -2.73
CA LEU A 375 4.03 16.22 -4.00
C LEU A 375 2.64 15.56 -3.96
N ALA A 376 2.33 14.84 -2.88
CA ALA A 376 1.03 14.21 -2.67
C ALA A 376 -0.11 15.25 -2.64
N PHE A 377 0.06 16.32 -1.88
CA PHE A 377 -0.91 17.41 -1.77
C PHE A 377 -1.09 18.15 -3.09
N LYS A 378 0.02 18.49 -3.78
CA LYS A 378 0.00 19.18 -5.08
C LYS A 378 -0.83 18.43 -6.13
N TRP A 379 -0.69 17.11 -6.18
CA TRP A 379 -1.33 16.28 -7.20
C TRP A 379 -2.60 15.58 -6.69
N ASN A 380 -3.02 15.86 -5.46
CA ASN A 380 -4.17 15.21 -4.79
C ASN A 380 -4.15 13.68 -4.98
N LYS A 381 -3.02 13.06 -4.61
CA LYS A 381 -2.82 11.63 -4.82
C LYS A 381 -2.16 10.99 -3.60
N PRO A 382 -2.50 9.71 -3.28
CA PRO A 382 -1.90 9.02 -2.14
C PRO A 382 -0.43 8.74 -2.39
N LEU A 383 0.43 9.14 -1.46
CA LEU A 383 1.84 8.78 -1.38
C LEU A 383 2.21 8.41 0.05
N ALA A 384 3.32 7.72 0.23
CA ALA A 384 3.91 7.41 1.53
C ALA A 384 5.43 7.60 1.51
N ALA A 385 6.00 7.87 2.67
CA ALA A 385 7.44 7.76 2.92
C ALA A 385 7.67 6.63 3.93
N ARG A 386 8.36 5.57 3.51
CA ARG A 386 8.85 4.47 4.34
C ARG A 386 10.35 4.40 4.19
N LEU A 387 11.05 5.01 5.15
CA LEU A 387 12.49 5.24 5.11
C LEU A 387 13.18 4.35 6.16
N LEU A 388 14.30 3.75 5.79
CA LEU A 388 15.04 2.81 6.63
C LEU A 388 16.48 3.31 6.88
N PRO A 389 16.71 4.23 7.82
CA PRO A 389 18.07 4.57 8.25
C PRO A 389 18.73 3.32 8.84
N ALA A 390 19.92 2.95 8.32
CA ALA A 390 20.66 1.76 8.75
C ALA A 390 21.72 2.15 9.80
N PRO A 391 21.50 1.91 11.11
CA PRO A 391 22.37 2.40 12.17
C PRO A 391 23.79 1.87 12.00
N GLY A 392 24.78 2.76 12.20
CA GLY A 392 26.20 2.45 12.06
C GLY A 392 26.71 2.31 10.63
N LYS A 393 25.84 2.36 9.62
CA LYS A 393 26.20 2.26 8.19
C LYS A 393 26.22 3.64 7.54
N LYS A 394 27.13 3.79 6.57
CA LYS A 394 27.32 5.01 5.77
C LYS A 394 26.94 4.76 4.31
N ALA A 395 26.87 5.83 3.54
CA ALA A 395 26.79 5.74 2.09
C ALA A 395 27.95 4.93 1.52
N GLY A 396 27.64 4.01 0.58
CA GLY A 396 28.57 3.06 -0.01
C GLY A 396 28.62 1.69 0.71
N GLU A 397 28.04 1.57 1.91
CA GLU A 397 27.99 0.31 2.64
C GLU A 397 26.70 -0.47 2.36
N MET A 398 26.75 -1.79 2.54
CA MET A 398 25.62 -2.70 2.39
C MET A 398 24.74 -2.67 3.64
N THR A 399 23.42 -2.64 3.45
CA THR A 399 22.46 -2.87 4.54
C THR A 399 22.52 -4.30 5.07
N GLU A 400 21.95 -4.56 6.26
CA GLU A 400 21.93 -5.88 6.91
C GLU A 400 20.52 -6.23 7.38
N PHE A 401 19.52 -5.92 6.55
CA PHE A 401 18.13 -6.27 6.83
C PHE A 401 17.88 -7.77 6.65
N SER A 402 16.77 -8.24 7.20
CA SER A 402 16.35 -9.64 7.14
C SER A 402 14.87 -9.79 6.78
N GLY A 403 14.41 -11.02 6.60
CA GLY A 403 12.99 -11.33 6.36
C GLY A 403 12.52 -10.92 4.96
N ALA A 404 11.59 -9.99 4.88
CA ALA A 404 10.99 -9.56 3.61
C ALA A 404 11.81 -8.50 2.87
N LEU A 405 12.85 -7.95 3.49
CA LEU A 405 13.70 -6.92 2.89
C LEU A 405 14.95 -7.54 2.26
N ALA A 406 15.26 -7.12 1.05
CA ALA A 406 16.55 -7.37 0.43
C ALA A 406 17.60 -6.35 0.92
N ASN A 407 18.89 -6.67 0.71
CA ASN A 407 19.98 -5.78 1.08
C ASN A 407 20.53 -5.04 -0.15
N ALA A 408 20.85 -3.77 0.04
CA ALA A 408 21.33 -2.88 -1.01
C ALA A 408 22.47 -2.00 -0.52
N ILE A 409 23.26 -1.47 -1.45
CA ILE A 409 24.20 -0.40 -1.16
C ILE A 409 23.42 0.87 -0.80
N ILE A 410 23.78 1.47 0.32
CA ILE A 410 23.20 2.74 0.77
C ILE A 410 23.73 3.87 -0.11
N GLN A 411 22.84 4.59 -0.78
CA GLN A 411 23.24 5.74 -1.59
C GLN A 411 23.44 6.99 -0.72
N PRO A 412 24.36 7.91 -1.12
CA PRO A 412 24.46 9.20 -0.46
C PRO A 412 23.17 10.01 -0.68
N LEU A 413 22.77 10.79 0.32
CA LEU A 413 21.67 11.73 0.13
C LEU A 413 22.05 12.82 -0.86
N PRO A 414 21.12 13.26 -1.73
CA PRO A 414 21.33 14.46 -2.56
C PRO A 414 21.76 15.66 -1.71
N GLY A 415 22.75 16.42 -2.18
CA GLY A 415 23.28 17.57 -1.45
C GLY A 415 24.21 17.24 -0.28
N SER A 416 24.38 15.98 0.12
CA SER A 416 25.45 15.62 1.05
C SER A 416 26.80 15.75 0.37
N SER A 417 27.71 16.54 0.96
CA SER A 417 29.08 16.61 0.45
C SER A 417 29.69 15.20 0.43
N ARG A 418 30.18 14.76 -0.73
CA ARG A 418 31.11 13.61 -0.79
C ARG A 418 32.34 14.00 0.04
N ARG A 419 32.40 13.58 1.28
CA ARG A 419 33.59 13.67 2.10
C ARG A 419 34.47 12.45 1.91
#